data_e08f5d085c8a8c89ca6bc913e8b2a601
#
_entry.id   e08f5d085c8a8c89ca6bc913e8b2a601
#
_cell.length_a   1.000
_cell.length_b   1.000
_cell.length_c   1.000
_cell.angle_alpha   90.00
_cell.angle_beta   90.00
_cell.angle_gamma   90.00
#
_symmetry.space_group_name_H-M   'P 1'
#
loop_
_entity.id
_entity.type
_entity.pdbx_description
1 polymer ?
#
loop_
_entity_poly.entity_id
_entity_poly.type
_entity_poly.pdbx_seq_one_letter_code
_entity_poly.pdbx_strand_id
1 'polypeptide(L)'
;MNYELIIETVAVITGLLSIWFSYRINILVYPIGMISLALYVFIFTKNGLYANAIINFLYFAISIFGWWNWKRSEDERRKAKGKRELRVSYLGKKGGAITIIIFMTLTLLINIFTTNDLSIRLDYYTSAAGLIAMVLTSFKKVENWFFYLAADIILIPLCIYNGLYLTS
;
A
#
# COMPACT_ATOMS: atom_id res chain seq x y z
N MET A 1 -24.98 18.71 -0.94
CA MET A 1 -23.78 18.01 -1.47
C MET A 1 -23.17 17.29 -0.27
N ASN A 2 -23.24 15.97 -0.26
CA ASN A 2 -22.90 15.17 0.92
C ASN A 2 -21.42 15.33 1.22
N TYR A 3 -21.07 15.83 2.41
CA TYR A 3 -19.68 15.99 2.84
C TYR A 3 -18.89 14.66 2.73
N GLU A 4 -19.56 13.52 2.84
CA GLU A 4 -18.96 12.18 2.64
C GLU A 4 -18.42 11.99 1.23
N LEU A 5 -19.20 12.38 0.21
CA LEU A 5 -18.75 12.32 -1.18
C LEU A 5 -17.53 13.22 -1.44
N ILE A 6 -17.48 14.39 -0.79
CA ILE A 6 -16.33 15.29 -0.91
C ILE A 6 -15.09 14.64 -0.29
N ILE A 7 -15.20 14.08 0.92
CA ILE A 7 -14.09 13.41 1.61
C ILE A 7 -13.59 12.22 0.79
N GLU A 8 -14.50 11.40 0.27
CA GLU A 8 -14.15 10.26 -0.58
C GLU A 8 -13.45 10.71 -1.87
N THR A 9 -13.97 11.72 -2.54
CA THR A 9 -13.35 12.28 -3.75
C THR A 9 -11.92 12.79 -3.46
N VAL A 10 -11.71 13.49 -2.36
CA VAL A 10 -10.38 13.97 -1.95
C VAL A 10 -9.46 12.79 -1.65
N ALA A 11 -9.98 11.75 -0.97
CA ALA A 11 -9.20 10.54 -0.66
C ALA A 11 -8.73 9.84 -1.94
N VAL A 12 -9.63 9.68 -2.93
CA VAL A 12 -9.31 9.07 -4.22
C VAL A 12 -8.27 9.90 -4.98
N ILE A 13 -8.50 11.23 -5.12
CA ILE A 13 -7.58 12.11 -5.85
C ILE A 13 -6.18 12.09 -5.21
N THR A 14 -6.09 12.20 -3.89
CA THR A 14 -4.79 12.17 -3.19
C THR A 14 -4.13 10.80 -3.30
N GLY A 15 -4.90 9.71 -3.31
CA GLY A 15 -4.41 8.35 -3.57
C GLY A 15 -3.79 8.22 -4.96
N LEU A 16 -4.50 8.64 -6.00
CA LEU A 16 -4.00 8.62 -7.39
C LEU A 16 -2.75 9.49 -7.58
N LEU A 17 -2.73 10.68 -6.98
CA LEU A 17 -1.55 11.54 -6.98
C LEU A 17 -0.36 10.88 -6.29
N SER A 18 -0.59 10.14 -5.20
CA SER A 18 0.46 9.38 -4.52
C SER A 18 1.06 8.31 -5.43
N ILE A 19 0.22 7.56 -6.17
CA ILE A 19 0.70 6.56 -7.16
C ILE A 19 1.54 7.24 -8.24
N TRP A 20 1.11 8.39 -8.75
CA TRP A 20 1.90 9.18 -9.71
C TRP A 20 3.28 9.56 -9.16
N PHE A 21 3.36 10.04 -7.91
CA PHE A 21 4.63 10.35 -7.27
C PHE A 21 5.48 9.11 -7.01
N SER A 22 4.86 7.96 -6.73
CA SER A 22 5.56 6.67 -6.62
C SER A 22 6.24 6.29 -7.93
N TYR A 23 5.53 6.41 -9.05
CA TYR A 23 6.09 6.19 -10.39
C TYR A 23 7.29 7.11 -10.67
N ARG A 24 7.21 8.38 -10.26
CA ARG A 24 8.29 9.36 -10.39
C ARG A 24 9.42 9.20 -9.38
N ILE A 25 9.35 8.19 -8.50
CA ILE A 25 10.33 7.97 -7.40
C ILE A 25 10.51 9.25 -6.57
N ASN A 26 9.41 9.95 -6.32
CA ASN A 26 9.40 11.22 -5.59
C ASN A 26 8.94 11.01 -4.15
N ILE A 27 9.65 11.62 -3.19
CA ILE A 27 9.34 11.52 -1.75
C ILE A 27 7.92 12.00 -1.40
N LEU A 28 7.29 12.84 -2.23
CA LEU A 28 5.93 13.33 -2.06
C LEU A 28 4.87 12.22 -2.10
N VAL A 29 5.25 11.00 -2.56
CA VAL A 29 4.38 9.80 -2.47
C VAL A 29 3.84 9.61 -1.05
N TYR A 30 4.69 9.83 -0.03
CA TYR A 30 4.30 9.57 1.36
C TYR A 30 3.36 10.63 1.94
N PRO A 31 3.68 11.93 1.96
CA PRO A 31 2.79 12.92 2.57
C PRO A 31 1.43 12.99 1.86
N ILE A 32 1.39 12.85 0.53
CA ILE A 32 0.13 12.87 -0.23
C ILE A 32 -0.65 11.57 0.01
N GLY A 33 0.03 10.41 -0.01
CA GLY A 33 -0.60 9.12 0.32
C GLY A 33 -1.13 9.05 1.75
N MET A 34 -0.43 9.64 2.73
CA MET A 34 -0.89 9.70 4.10
C MET A 34 -2.20 10.48 4.26
N ILE A 35 -2.43 11.53 3.47
CA ILE A 35 -3.72 12.25 3.45
C ILE A 35 -4.84 11.30 3.03
N SER A 36 -4.66 10.59 1.91
CA SER A 36 -5.61 9.59 1.43
C SER A 36 -5.91 8.54 2.49
N LEU A 37 -4.86 7.92 3.07
CA LEU A 37 -4.99 6.87 4.07
C LEU A 37 -5.72 7.35 5.34
N ALA A 38 -5.43 8.55 5.82
CA ALA A 38 -6.12 9.14 6.98
C ALA A 38 -7.61 9.35 6.71
N LEU A 39 -7.96 9.83 5.50
CA LEU A 39 -9.34 10.00 5.08
C LEU A 39 -10.06 8.64 4.98
N TYR A 40 -9.43 7.62 4.43
CA TYR A 40 -10.01 6.27 4.38
C TYR A 40 -10.17 5.64 5.77
N VAL A 41 -9.23 5.83 6.69
CA VAL A 41 -9.40 5.39 8.09
C VAL A 41 -10.65 6.03 8.69
N PHE A 42 -10.85 7.33 8.48
CA PHE A 42 -12.04 8.04 8.96
C PHE A 42 -13.34 7.49 8.33
N ILE A 43 -13.37 7.33 6.99
CA ILE A 43 -14.52 6.82 6.25
C ILE A 43 -14.88 5.40 6.73
N PHE A 44 -13.92 4.49 6.79
CA PHE A 44 -14.15 3.11 7.19
C PHE A 44 -14.58 2.98 8.64
N THR A 45 -13.99 3.76 9.55
CA THR A 45 -14.40 3.78 10.96
C THR A 45 -15.84 4.24 11.11
N LYS A 46 -16.22 5.30 10.39
CA LYS A 46 -17.58 5.84 10.42
C LYS A 46 -18.63 4.85 9.89
N ASN A 47 -18.26 4.07 8.87
CA ASN A 47 -19.13 3.06 8.27
C ASN A 47 -19.09 1.70 9.00
N GLY A 48 -18.39 1.60 10.14
CA GLY A 48 -18.31 0.35 10.92
C GLY A 48 -17.38 -0.71 10.30
N LEU A 49 -16.62 -0.36 9.26
CA LEU A 49 -15.68 -1.26 8.56
C LEU A 49 -14.31 -1.26 9.26
N TYR A 50 -14.29 -1.71 10.52
CA TYR A 50 -13.11 -1.62 11.38
C TYR A 50 -11.89 -2.37 10.84
N ALA A 51 -12.09 -3.52 10.17
CA ALA A 51 -10.99 -4.28 9.56
C ALA A 51 -10.25 -3.44 8.51
N ASN A 52 -11.00 -2.79 7.61
CA ASN A 52 -10.45 -1.91 6.58
C ASN A 52 -9.79 -0.67 7.17
N ALA A 53 -10.37 -0.11 8.25
CA ALA A 53 -9.77 1.01 8.97
C ALA A 53 -8.41 0.63 9.58
N ILE A 54 -8.29 -0.56 10.20
CA ILE A 54 -7.04 -1.08 10.75
C ILE A 54 -5.98 -1.27 9.64
N ILE A 55 -6.35 -1.86 8.51
CA ILE A 55 -5.43 -2.07 7.37
C ILE A 55 -4.91 -0.72 6.86
N ASN A 56 -5.80 0.26 6.66
CA ASN A 56 -5.40 1.60 6.22
C ASN A 56 -4.53 2.32 7.26
N PHE A 57 -4.79 2.11 8.55
CA PHE A 57 -3.93 2.62 9.61
C PHE A 57 -2.53 1.98 9.59
N LEU A 58 -2.42 0.69 9.30
CA LEU A 58 -1.13 0.02 9.10
C LEU A 58 -0.38 0.60 7.89
N TYR A 59 -1.06 0.82 6.77
CA TYR A 59 -0.48 1.52 5.62
C TYR A 59 0.02 2.92 5.99
N PHE A 60 -0.75 3.66 6.79
CA PHE A 60 -0.36 4.98 7.27
C PHE A 60 0.91 4.92 8.12
N ALA A 61 1.01 3.97 9.05
CA ALA A 61 2.20 3.78 9.88
C ALA A 61 3.44 3.40 9.03
N ILE A 62 3.29 2.50 8.05
CA ILE A 62 4.37 2.14 7.13
C ILE A 62 4.77 3.34 6.27
N SER A 63 3.82 4.21 5.89
CA SER A 63 4.10 5.44 5.14
C SER A 63 4.98 6.40 5.91
N ILE A 64 4.75 6.58 7.22
CA ILE A 64 5.61 7.41 8.08
C ILE A 64 7.05 6.85 8.08
N PHE A 65 7.20 5.54 8.26
CA PHE A 65 8.50 4.88 8.20
C PHE A 65 9.16 5.06 6.83
N GLY A 66 8.42 4.84 5.74
CA GLY A 66 8.91 5.00 4.38
C GLY A 66 9.37 6.43 4.10
N TRP A 67 8.58 7.42 4.52
CA TRP A 67 8.95 8.83 4.39
C TRP A 67 10.26 9.14 5.10
N TRP A 68 10.39 8.72 6.36
CA TRP A 68 11.63 8.90 7.13
C TRP A 68 12.83 8.24 6.45
N ASN A 69 12.70 7.00 6.00
CA ASN A 69 13.76 6.25 5.34
C ASN A 69 14.19 6.89 4.00
N TRP A 70 13.23 7.37 3.21
CA TRP A 70 13.53 8.05 1.95
C TRP A 70 14.18 9.40 2.18
N LYS A 71 13.70 10.19 3.15
CA LYS A 71 14.28 11.47 3.53
C LYS A 71 15.73 11.31 4.00
N ARG A 72 16.00 10.35 4.86
CA ARG A 72 17.35 10.02 5.32
C ARG A 72 18.28 9.68 4.15
N SER A 73 17.83 8.83 3.23
CA SER A 73 18.60 8.47 2.02
C SER A 73 18.89 9.69 1.12
N GLU A 74 17.97 10.64 1.06
CA GLU A 74 18.16 11.87 0.28
C GLU A 74 19.17 12.81 0.93
N ASP A 75 19.12 12.96 2.26
CA ASP A 75 20.05 13.79 3.02
C ASP A 75 21.49 13.22 2.97
N GLU A 76 21.66 11.91 3.08
CA GLU A 76 22.95 11.23 2.90
C GLU A 76 23.52 11.46 1.49
N ARG A 77 22.68 11.44 0.46
CA ARG A 77 23.05 11.75 -0.92
C ARG A 77 23.54 13.20 -1.07
N ARG A 78 22.81 14.16 -0.50
CA ARG A 78 23.18 15.59 -0.55
C ARG A 78 24.54 15.84 0.10
N LYS A 79 24.82 15.19 1.22
CA LYS A 79 26.11 15.29 1.94
C LYS A 79 27.27 14.70 1.15
N ALA A 80 27.06 13.67 0.36
CA ALA A 80 28.11 12.96 -0.39
C ALA A 80 28.58 13.70 -1.66
N LYS A 81 28.12 14.96 -1.93
CA LYS A 81 28.52 15.82 -3.08
C LYS A 81 28.54 15.13 -4.47
N GLY A 82 27.85 14.02 -4.63
CA GLY A 82 27.79 13.25 -5.88
C GLY A 82 26.37 13.18 -6.44
N LYS A 83 26.24 13.24 -7.78
CA LYS A 83 25.02 12.95 -8.52
C LYS A 83 24.68 11.43 -8.41
N ARG A 84 24.48 10.95 -7.19
CA ARG A 84 23.95 9.61 -7.00
C ARG A 84 22.44 9.70 -7.19
N GLU A 85 21.93 9.23 -8.30
CA GLU A 85 20.50 9.05 -8.53
C GLU A 85 19.87 8.26 -7.37
N LEU A 86 18.59 8.50 -7.07
CA LEU A 86 17.83 7.69 -6.12
C LEU A 86 17.91 6.24 -6.62
N ARG A 87 18.83 5.45 -6.08
CA ARG A 87 19.01 4.07 -6.52
C ARG A 87 17.86 3.24 -5.99
N VAL A 88 16.97 2.92 -6.88
CA VAL A 88 16.07 1.78 -6.74
C VAL A 88 16.92 0.51 -6.78
N SER A 89 16.72 -0.40 -5.86
CA SER A 89 17.52 -1.62 -5.75
C SER A 89 16.63 -2.85 -5.87
N TYR A 90 17.22 -3.94 -6.35
CA TYR A 90 16.55 -5.24 -6.36
C TYR A 90 16.69 -5.95 -5.01
N LEU A 91 15.68 -6.74 -4.66
CA LEU A 91 15.81 -7.73 -3.58
C LEU A 91 16.82 -8.79 -4.03
N GLY A 92 17.91 -8.97 -3.28
CA GLY A 92 18.78 -10.12 -3.50
C GLY A 92 18.04 -11.44 -3.25
N LYS A 93 18.57 -12.58 -3.70
CA LYS A 93 17.95 -13.90 -3.52
C LYS A 93 17.45 -14.18 -2.09
N LYS A 94 18.23 -13.80 -1.08
CA LYS A 94 17.85 -13.93 0.34
C LYS A 94 16.64 -13.05 0.70
N GLY A 95 16.62 -11.79 0.27
CA GLY A 95 15.50 -10.88 0.52
C GLY A 95 14.22 -11.35 -0.16
N GLY A 96 14.30 -11.82 -1.41
CA GLY A 96 13.17 -12.41 -2.13
C GLY A 96 12.60 -13.64 -1.41
N ALA A 97 13.47 -14.56 -0.98
CA ALA A 97 13.04 -15.73 -0.22
C ALA A 97 12.33 -15.35 1.08
N ILE A 98 12.87 -14.40 1.85
CA ILE A 98 12.24 -13.90 3.10
C ILE A 98 10.87 -13.30 2.81
N THR A 99 10.75 -12.48 1.77
CA THR A 99 9.47 -11.84 1.40
C THR A 99 8.42 -12.88 1.02
N ILE A 100 8.81 -13.90 0.25
CA ILE A 100 7.91 -15.02 -0.13
C ILE A 100 7.49 -15.80 1.12
N ILE A 101 8.41 -16.11 2.03
CA ILE A 101 8.09 -16.82 3.27
C ILE A 101 7.10 -16.01 4.12
N ILE A 102 7.32 -14.70 4.26
CA ILE A 102 6.39 -13.82 5.00
C ILE A 102 5.02 -13.84 4.34
N PHE A 103 4.93 -13.72 3.01
CA PHE A 103 3.67 -13.75 2.28
C PHE A 103 2.94 -15.08 2.48
N MET A 104 3.64 -16.21 2.33
CA MET A 104 3.07 -17.55 2.54
C MET A 104 2.61 -17.76 3.98
N THR A 105 3.36 -17.25 4.96
CA THR A 105 2.95 -17.32 6.37
C THR A 105 1.70 -16.50 6.63
N LEU A 106 1.61 -15.28 6.10
CA LEU A 106 0.41 -14.44 6.23
C LEU A 106 -0.81 -15.09 5.57
N THR A 107 -0.66 -15.63 4.37
CA THR A 107 -1.76 -16.32 3.67
C THR A 107 -2.19 -17.59 4.41
N LEU A 108 -1.27 -18.33 5.02
CA LEU A 108 -1.58 -19.50 5.84
C LEU A 108 -2.38 -19.08 7.10
N LEU A 109 -1.94 -18.04 7.79
CA LEU A 109 -2.67 -17.52 8.96
C LEU A 109 -4.07 -17.04 8.58
N ILE A 110 -4.21 -16.33 7.46
CA ILE A 110 -5.51 -15.91 6.93
C ILE A 110 -6.42 -17.14 6.72
N ASN A 111 -5.93 -18.21 6.11
CA ASN A 111 -6.71 -19.44 5.92
C ASN A 111 -7.17 -20.10 7.21
N ILE A 112 -6.36 -20.02 8.28
CA ILE A 112 -6.68 -20.62 9.57
C ILE A 112 -7.76 -19.81 10.31
N PHE A 113 -7.68 -18.47 10.24
CA PHE A 113 -8.52 -17.57 11.05
C PHE A 113 -9.72 -16.98 10.31
N THR A 114 -9.83 -17.20 8.99
CA THR A 114 -10.90 -16.61 8.17
C THR A 114 -11.97 -17.64 7.84
N THR A 115 -13.20 -17.15 7.65
CA THR A 115 -14.35 -17.93 7.20
C THR A 115 -14.12 -18.59 5.83
N ASN A 116 -14.95 -19.60 5.48
CA ASN A 116 -14.89 -20.26 4.17
C ASN A 116 -15.37 -19.40 3.00
N ASP A 117 -15.71 -18.13 3.21
CA ASP A 117 -16.09 -17.20 2.16
C ASP A 117 -14.88 -16.82 1.31
N LEU A 118 -14.96 -17.16 0.03
CA LEU A 118 -13.86 -16.91 -0.93
C LEU A 118 -13.61 -15.42 -1.12
N SER A 119 -14.66 -14.60 -1.18
CA SER A 119 -14.54 -13.15 -1.40
C SER A 119 -13.78 -12.49 -0.25
N ILE A 120 -14.12 -12.83 0.99
CA ILE A 120 -13.46 -12.32 2.19
C ILE A 120 -11.98 -12.74 2.21
N ARG A 121 -11.68 -14.00 1.85
CA ARG A 121 -10.30 -14.49 1.80
C ARG A 121 -9.48 -13.79 0.74
N LEU A 122 -10.04 -13.56 -0.45
CA LEU A 122 -9.36 -12.85 -1.53
C LEU A 122 -9.05 -11.40 -1.13
N ASP A 123 -9.98 -10.71 -0.45
CA ASP A 123 -9.75 -9.36 0.07
C ASP A 123 -8.59 -9.31 1.08
N TYR A 124 -8.49 -10.29 1.99
CA TYR A 124 -7.35 -10.37 2.90
C TYR A 124 -6.03 -10.71 2.21
N TYR A 125 -6.03 -11.56 1.16
CA TYR A 125 -4.81 -11.86 0.41
C TYR A 125 -4.29 -10.64 -0.35
N THR A 126 -5.20 -9.87 -0.97
CA THR A 126 -4.81 -8.62 -1.65
C THR A 126 -4.29 -7.58 -0.66
N SER A 127 -4.90 -7.48 0.51
CA SER A 127 -4.44 -6.61 1.60
C SER A 127 -3.05 -7.03 2.11
N ALA A 128 -2.79 -8.32 2.29
CA ALA A 128 -1.47 -8.82 2.68
C ALA A 128 -0.41 -8.54 1.61
N ALA A 129 -0.74 -8.74 0.33
CA ALA A 129 0.14 -8.40 -0.79
C ALA A 129 0.45 -6.89 -0.82
N GLY A 130 -0.57 -6.05 -0.62
CA GLY A 130 -0.42 -4.59 -0.55
C GLY A 130 0.47 -4.14 0.60
N LEU A 131 0.32 -4.73 1.82
CA LEU A 131 1.20 -4.43 2.95
C LEU A 131 2.66 -4.75 2.63
N ILE A 132 2.93 -5.90 2.04
CA ILE A 132 4.28 -6.28 1.60
C ILE A 132 4.80 -5.31 0.55
N ALA A 133 4.00 -4.98 -0.47
CA ALA A 133 4.36 -4.02 -1.50
C ALA A 133 4.74 -2.67 -0.89
N MET A 134 3.96 -2.19 0.09
CA MET A 134 4.21 -0.93 0.78
C MET A 134 5.53 -0.94 1.58
N VAL A 135 5.83 -2.05 2.27
CA VAL A 135 7.11 -2.24 2.95
C VAL A 135 8.27 -2.23 1.95
N LEU A 136 8.14 -2.95 0.83
CA LEU A 136 9.15 -2.97 -0.24
C LEU A 136 9.35 -1.58 -0.85
N THR A 137 8.27 -0.82 -1.06
CA THR A 137 8.32 0.59 -1.49
C THR A 137 9.12 1.44 -0.50
N SER A 138 8.92 1.25 0.81
CA SER A 138 9.64 1.97 1.85
C SER A 138 11.15 1.73 1.79
N PHE A 139 11.58 0.56 1.32
CA PHE A 139 12.98 0.20 1.08
C PHE A 139 13.46 0.43 -0.35
N LYS A 140 12.67 1.10 -1.20
CA LYS A 140 12.96 1.38 -2.62
C LYS A 140 13.27 0.12 -3.44
N LYS A 141 12.51 -0.96 -3.19
CA LYS A 141 12.67 -2.23 -3.90
C LYS A 141 11.74 -2.30 -5.12
N VAL A 142 12.27 -2.70 -6.29
CA VAL A 142 11.50 -2.78 -7.55
C VAL A 142 10.39 -3.83 -7.47
N GLU A 143 10.63 -4.87 -6.70
CA GLU A 143 9.71 -6.00 -6.56
C GLU A 143 8.36 -5.62 -5.92
N ASN A 144 8.23 -4.42 -5.35
CA ASN A 144 6.95 -3.90 -4.87
C ASN A 144 5.88 -3.92 -5.97
N TRP A 145 6.25 -3.63 -7.22
CA TRP A 145 5.33 -3.60 -8.34
C TRP A 145 4.69 -4.95 -8.64
N PHE A 146 5.43 -6.06 -8.44
CA PHE A 146 4.85 -7.40 -8.60
C PHE A 146 3.74 -7.67 -7.59
N PHE A 147 3.91 -7.24 -6.35
CA PHE A 147 2.89 -7.42 -5.31
C PHE A 147 1.67 -6.52 -5.53
N TYR A 148 1.87 -5.26 -5.98
CA TYR A 148 0.76 -4.39 -6.35
C TYR A 148 -0.03 -4.96 -7.52
N LEU A 149 0.64 -5.33 -8.62
CA LEU A 149 -0.01 -5.92 -9.79
C LEU A 149 -0.75 -7.22 -9.45
N ALA A 150 -0.16 -8.08 -8.63
CA ALA A 150 -0.81 -9.32 -8.21
C ALA A 150 -2.07 -9.03 -7.35
N ALA A 151 -2.02 -8.04 -6.47
CA ALA A 151 -3.17 -7.61 -5.70
C ALA A 151 -4.27 -7.02 -6.61
N ASP A 152 -3.92 -6.14 -7.55
CA ASP A 152 -4.88 -5.49 -8.45
C ASP A 152 -5.57 -6.49 -9.39
N ILE A 153 -4.84 -7.48 -9.93
CA ILE A 153 -5.41 -8.55 -10.78
C ILE A 153 -6.49 -9.33 -10.04
N ILE A 154 -6.39 -9.49 -8.73
CA ILE A 154 -7.39 -10.18 -7.90
C ILE A 154 -8.49 -9.20 -7.47
N LEU A 155 -8.10 -7.99 -7.06
CA LEU A 155 -9.01 -7.01 -6.48
C LEU A 155 -10.00 -6.46 -7.50
N ILE A 156 -9.57 -6.17 -8.73
CA ILE A 156 -10.44 -5.59 -9.77
C ILE A 156 -11.65 -6.50 -10.07
N PRO A 157 -11.49 -7.80 -10.41
CA PRO A 157 -12.63 -8.69 -10.60
C PRO A 157 -13.50 -8.85 -9.36
N LEU A 158 -12.90 -8.84 -8.16
CA LEU A 158 -13.62 -8.95 -6.91
C LEU A 158 -14.51 -7.73 -6.65
N CYS A 159 -14.00 -6.52 -6.90
CA CYS A 159 -14.78 -5.29 -6.78
C CYS A 159 -15.93 -5.24 -7.78
N ILE A 160 -15.69 -5.66 -9.03
CA ILE A 160 -16.75 -5.75 -10.06
C ILE A 160 -17.84 -6.73 -9.63
N TYR A 161 -17.45 -7.91 -9.11
CA TYR A 161 -18.39 -8.91 -8.63
C TYR A 161 -19.25 -8.41 -7.46
N ASN A 162 -18.66 -7.64 -6.56
CA ASN A 162 -19.34 -7.03 -5.41
C ASN A 162 -20.09 -5.72 -5.73
N GLY A 163 -20.11 -5.27 -6.99
CA GLY A 163 -20.80 -4.04 -7.41
C GLY A 163 -20.11 -2.74 -6.99
N LEU A 164 -18.84 -2.81 -6.60
CA LEU A 164 -18.03 -1.68 -6.11
C LEU A 164 -17.25 -1.02 -7.26
N TYR A 165 -17.96 -0.50 -8.26
CA TYR A 165 -17.36 0.03 -9.50
C TYR A 165 -16.46 1.25 -9.31
N LEU A 166 -16.59 2.01 -8.20
CA LEU A 166 -15.75 3.20 -7.93
C LEU A 166 -14.45 2.88 -7.22
N THR A 167 -14.31 1.68 -6.68
CA THR A 167 -13.12 1.22 -5.94
C THR A 167 -12.26 0.23 -6.72
N SER A 168 -12.69 -0.14 -7.91
CA SER A 168 -11.99 -1.10 -8.81
C SER A 168 -10.92 -0.43 -9.70
#